data_43e8bca0345baa1cdbd853bbd6423ab2
#
_entry.id   43e8bca0345baa1cdbd853bbd6423ab2
#
_cell.length_a   1.000
_cell.length_b   1.000
_cell.length_c   1.000
_cell.angle_alpha   90.00
_cell.angle_beta   90.00
_cell.angle_gamma   90.00
#
_symmetry.space_group_name_H-M   'P 1'
#
loop_
_entity.id
_entity.type
_entity.pdbx_description
1 polymer ?
#
loop_
_entity_poly.entity_id
_entity_poly.type
_entity_poly.pdbx_seq_one_letter_code
_entity_poly.pdbx_strand_id
1 'polypeptide(L)'
;MYICKFFMNNQKSVNMSRKLIVGITQGDGNGIGYEVIIKALSDERMLEFCTPVIYGSSKIFGFYKKQIHDIENINTNVISSAKDVHQKRVNIVNCLPENVFVEPGQATPESAKSAMTSLRKAVEELKAGHIDVLVTAPINKRAMSSEGFGYTGHTEYLEQEFGVDEVAMIMVCDRLKVGVVTGHISLKDVPSQITTEKILKKLRLMRVSLQRDFGIDAPKIAVLGLNPHCGDGGLLGDEEQQIILPAVKAANEEGIMAFGPYSSDGFFGLGNYSRFDAVLAMYHDQGLTPFKALAFEDGVNYTAGLPVVRTSPDHGTAYEMAGRDLADPRSMKSAIYAAIDIYNNRVRYDELIAGRMTIKLPDTEIKPKGGRIIE
;
A
#
# COMPACT_ATOMS: atom_id res chain seq x y z
N MET A 1 -17.09 16.05 -2.69
CA MET A 1 -17.49 16.39 -4.08
C MET A 1 -16.30 16.77 -4.98
N TYR A 2 -15.06 16.73 -4.49
CA TYR A 2 -13.83 17.08 -5.25
C TYR A 2 -13.10 15.88 -5.88
N ILE A 3 -13.32 14.65 -5.39
CA ILE A 3 -12.67 13.41 -5.91
C ILE A 3 -13.16 13.04 -7.31
N CYS A 4 -14.36 13.46 -7.71
CA CYS A 4 -14.97 13.06 -8.99
C CYS A 4 -14.44 13.79 -10.23
N LYS A 5 -13.81 14.96 -10.09
CA LYS A 5 -13.38 15.77 -11.25
C LYS A 5 -12.05 15.35 -11.88
N PHE A 6 -11.16 14.68 -11.12
CA PHE A 6 -9.87 14.23 -11.65
C PHE A 6 -10.00 12.96 -12.51
N PHE A 7 -11.03 12.15 -12.27
CA PHE A 7 -11.26 10.88 -12.96
C PHE A 7 -11.96 10.99 -14.33
N MET A 8 -12.66 12.09 -14.62
CA MET A 8 -13.44 12.19 -15.85
C MET A 8 -12.61 12.46 -17.13
N ASN A 9 -11.35 12.85 -17.02
CA ASN A 9 -10.54 13.19 -18.20
C ASN A 9 -9.59 12.09 -18.71
N ASN A 10 -9.56 10.92 -18.09
CA ASN A 10 -8.67 9.82 -18.49
C ASN A 10 -9.38 8.46 -18.61
N GLN A 11 -10.62 8.44 -19.13
CA GLN A 11 -11.20 7.17 -19.59
C GLN A 11 -10.48 6.72 -20.87
N LYS A 12 -9.27 6.17 -20.73
CA LYS A 12 -8.77 5.20 -21.68
C LYS A 12 -9.62 3.94 -21.51
N SER A 13 -10.40 3.57 -22.52
CA SER A 13 -10.99 2.24 -22.62
C SER A 13 -9.92 1.21 -22.26
N VAL A 14 -10.10 0.48 -21.15
CA VAL A 14 -9.14 -0.53 -20.72
C VAL A 14 -9.13 -1.61 -21.77
N ASN A 15 -8.10 -1.62 -22.59
CA ASN A 15 -7.87 -2.68 -23.55
C ASN A 15 -7.38 -3.90 -22.75
N MET A 16 -8.30 -4.83 -22.39
CA MET A 16 -8.00 -6.05 -21.61
C MET A 16 -6.90 -6.96 -22.22
N SER A 17 -6.36 -6.60 -23.38
CA SER A 17 -5.29 -7.33 -24.08
C SER A 17 -3.87 -6.85 -23.73
N ARG A 18 -3.71 -5.71 -23.02
CA ARG A 18 -2.40 -5.15 -22.69
C ARG A 18 -1.95 -5.59 -21.29
N LYS A 19 -0.74 -6.14 -21.18
CA LYS A 19 -0.11 -6.40 -19.88
C LYS A 19 0.10 -5.10 -19.12
N LEU A 20 -0.12 -5.14 -17.81
CA LEU A 20 0.15 -3.98 -16.94
C LEU A 20 1.65 -3.65 -16.94
N ILE A 21 1.95 -2.37 -17.01
CA ILE A 21 3.31 -1.87 -16.88
C ILE A 21 3.56 -1.53 -15.40
N VAL A 22 4.41 -2.32 -14.76
CA VAL A 22 4.75 -2.16 -13.34
C VAL A 22 6.06 -1.40 -13.22
N GLY A 23 5.99 -0.16 -12.75
CA GLY A 23 7.17 0.64 -12.41
C GLY A 23 7.75 0.20 -11.07
N ILE A 24 9.05 -0.04 -11.03
CA ILE A 24 9.77 -0.49 -9.82
C ILE A 24 10.93 0.47 -9.58
N THR A 25 10.92 1.18 -8.43
CA THR A 25 12.07 2.01 -8.06
C THR A 25 13.18 1.15 -7.49
N GLN A 26 14.43 1.50 -7.75
CA GLN A 26 15.59 0.76 -7.23
C GLN A 26 15.73 0.83 -5.70
N GLY A 27 15.14 1.87 -5.06
CA GLY A 27 15.39 2.16 -3.65
C GLY A 27 16.81 2.66 -3.39
N ASP A 28 17.35 2.34 -2.22
CA ASP A 28 18.76 2.61 -1.92
C ASP A 28 19.65 1.60 -2.64
N GLY A 29 20.48 2.09 -3.56
CA GLY A 29 21.35 1.25 -4.40
C GLY A 29 22.44 0.50 -3.63
N ASN A 30 22.75 0.91 -2.40
CA ASN A 30 23.72 0.24 -1.53
C ASN A 30 23.10 -0.77 -0.57
N GLY A 31 21.75 -0.84 -0.53
CA GLY A 31 21.00 -1.85 0.21
C GLY A 31 20.65 -3.07 -0.64
N ILE A 32 19.69 -3.86 -0.16
CA ILE A 32 19.24 -5.09 -0.84
C ILE A 32 18.26 -4.85 -2.00
N GLY A 33 17.91 -3.58 -2.32
CA GLY A 33 16.87 -3.24 -3.29
C GLY A 33 17.04 -3.94 -4.64
N TYR A 34 18.22 -3.81 -5.27
CA TYR A 34 18.50 -4.49 -6.54
C TYR A 34 18.50 -6.01 -6.43
N GLU A 35 19.03 -6.56 -5.35
CA GLU A 35 19.07 -8.00 -5.14
C GLU A 35 17.68 -8.61 -5.10
N VAL A 36 16.78 -8.05 -4.30
CA VAL A 36 15.39 -8.55 -4.22
C VAL A 36 14.59 -8.31 -5.50
N ILE A 37 14.85 -7.22 -6.24
CA ILE A 37 14.23 -6.95 -7.55
C ILE A 37 14.71 -7.99 -8.57
N ILE A 38 16.00 -8.22 -8.68
CA ILE A 38 16.58 -9.18 -9.62
C ILE A 38 16.05 -10.58 -9.35
N LYS A 39 16.11 -11.04 -8.09
CA LYS A 39 15.57 -12.34 -7.68
C LYS A 39 14.07 -12.46 -7.91
N ALA A 40 13.30 -11.39 -7.67
CA ALA A 40 11.86 -11.40 -7.93
C ALA A 40 11.53 -11.54 -9.41
N LEU A 41 12.32 -10.92 -10.29
CA LEU A 41 12.13 -10.90 -11.73
C LEU A 41 12.88 -12.01 -12.48
N SER A 42 13.64 -12.87 -11.78
CA SER A 42 14.31 -14.02 -12.39
C SER A 42 13.34 -15.12 -12.80
N ASP A 43 12.17 -15.19 -12.20
CA ASP A 43 11.08 -16.07 -12.62
C ASP A 43 10.42 -15.53 -13.89
N GLU A 44 10.66 -16.16 -15.02
CA GLU A 44 10.12 -15.73 -16.33
C GLU A 44 8.59 -15.64 -16.35
N ARG A 45 7.89 -16.41 -15.48
CA ARG A 45 6.43 -16.35 -15.36
C ARG A 45 5.94 -14.98 -14.94
N MET A 46 6.76 -14.18 -14.24
CA MET A 46 6.43 -12.78 -13.92
C MET A 46 6.12 -11.97 -15.18
N LEU A 47 6.82 -12.24 -16.28
CA LEU A 47 6.60 -11.58 -17.58
C LEU A 47 5.26 -11.99 -18.24
N GLU A 48 4.60 -13.04 -17.77
CA GLU A 48 3.25 -13.39 -18.24
C GLU A 48 2.19 -12.46 -17.64
N PHE A 49 2.41 -12.00 -16.41
CA PHE A 49 1.46 -11.16 -15.67
C PHE A 49 1.66 -9.66 -15.91
N CYS A 50 2.89 -9.20 -16.08
CA CYS A 50 3.17 -7.78 -16.23
C CYS A 50 4.38 -7.49 -17.13
N THR A 51 4.57 -6.21 -17.43
CA THR A 51 5.77 -5.65 -18.07
C THR A 51 6.52 -4.83 -17.04
N PRO A 52 7.59 -5.37 -16.41
CA PRO A 52 8.33 -4.65 -15.39
C PRO A 52 9.24 -3.58 -15.98
N VAL A 53 9.29 -2.41 -15.32
CA VAL A 53 10.15 -1.28 -15.65
C VAL A 53 10.89 -0.83 -14.40
N ILE A 54 12.19 -1.07 -14.35
CA ILE A 54 13.06 -0.66 -13.24
C ILE A 54 13.55 0.77 -13.50
N TYR A 55 13.34 1.66 -12.56
CA TYR A 55 13.90 3.01 -12.57
C TYR A 55 15.20 3.00 -11.78
N GLY A 56 16.33 3.17 -12.48
CA GLY A 56 17.63 3.08 -11.84
C GLY A 56 18.79 3.14 -12.82
N SER A 57 19.72 2.19 -12.70
CA SER A 57 20.90 2.06 -13.59
C SER A 57 21.11 0.63 -14.03
N SER A 58 21.25 0.43 -15.34
CA SER A 58 21.59 -0.87 -15.93
C SER A 58 23.00 -1.36 -15.52
N LYS A 59 23.91 -0.42 -15.22
CA LYS A 59 25.26 -0.74 -14.71
C LYS A 59 25.16 -1.32 -13.30
N ILE A 60 24.37 -0.70 -12.40
CA ILE A 60 24.16 -1.19 -11.04
C ILE A 60 23.39 -2.51 -11.07
N PHE A 61 22.37 -2.63 -11.90
CA PHE A 61 21.68 -3.90 -12.12
C PHE A 61 22.65 -5.02 -12.52
N GLY A 62 23.52 -4.76 -13.50
CA GLY A 62 24.55 -5.72 -13.94
C GLY A 62 25.59 -6.06 -12.87
N PHE A 63 25.92 -5.09 -11.99
CA PHE A 63 26.80 -5.32 -10.85
C PHE A 63 26.20 -6.33 -9.87
N TYR A 64 24.95 -6.10 -9.40
CA TYR A 64 24.29 -7.02 -8.47
C TYR A 64 23.93 -8.36 -9.12
N LYS A 65 23.52 -8.37 -10.39
CA LYS A 65 23.22 -9.62 -11.12
C LYS A 65 24.38 -10.61 -11.11
N LYS A 66 25.63 -10.11 -11.19
CA LYS A 66 26.83 -10.96 -11.15
C LYS A 66 27.12 -11.57 -9.78
N GLN A 67 26.52 -11.03 -8.72
CA GLN A 67 26.74 -11.50 -7.33
C GLN A 67 25.65 -12.48 -6.88
N ILE A 68 24.59 -12.64 -7.66
CA ILE A 68 23.49 -13.54 -7.36
C ILE A 68 23.74 -14.88 -8.08
N HIS A 69 23.69 -15.95 -7.32
CA HIS A 69 23.81 -17.32 -7.80
C HIS A 69 22.42 -17.91 -8.10
N ASP A 70 22.40 -19.01 -8.85
CA ASP A 70 21.20 -19.82 -9.11
C ASP A 70 19.97 -19.06 -9.61
N ILE A 71 20.19 -18.00 -10.43
CA ILE A 71 19.10 -17.31 -11.12
C ILE A 71 19.10 -17.60 -12.62
N GLU A 72 17.92 -17.68 -13.20
CA GLU A 72 17.74 -17.75 -14.65
C GLU A 72 18.27 -16.48 -15.34
N ASN A 73 18.64 -16.61 -16.60
CA ASN A 73 19.17 -15.48 -17.35
C ASN A 73 18.07 -14.45 -17.62
N ILE A 74 18.13 -13.33 -16.93
CA ILE A 74 17.18 -12.22 -17.10
C ILE A 74 17.53 -11.43 -18.38
N ASN A 75 16.62 -11.46 -19.36
CA ASN A 75 16.71 -10.63 -20.55
C ASN A 75 16.29 -9.19 -20.24
N THR A 76 17.24 -8.28 -20.30
CA THR A 76 16.98 -6.86 -20.05
C THR A 76 16.86 -6.05 -21.34
N ASN A 77 16.15 -4.94 -21.28
CA ASN A 77 16.01 -3.94 -22.34
C ASN A 77 16.22 -2.54 -21.73
N VAL A 78 17.22 -1.83 -22.17
CA VAL A 78 17.52 -0.47 -21.69
C VAL A 78 16.75 0.54 -22.52
N ILE A 79 15.99 1.40 -21.85
CA ILE A 79 15.10 2.39 -22.46
C ILE A 79 15.26 3.74 -21.79
N SER A 80 14.80 4.81 -22.44
CA SER A 80 14.78 6.17 -21.90
C SER A 80 13.45 6.52 -21.20
N SER A 81 12.38 5.84 -21.56
CA SER A 81 11.04 6.03 -21.00
C SER A 81 10.23 4.73 -21.07
N ALA A 82 9.29 4.56 -20.14
CA ALA A 82 8.35 3.44 -20.17
C ALA A 82 7.39 3.44 -21.37
N LYS A 83 7.41 4.48 -22.19
CA LYS A 83 6.72 4.47 -23.51
C LYS A 83 7.31 3.42 -24.47
N ASP A 84 8.60 3.11 -24.32
CA ASP A 84 9.37 2.29 -25.25
C ASP A 84 9.56 0.86 -24.73
N VAL A 85 8.68 0.39 -23.83
CA VAL A 85 8.80 -0.92 -23.18
C VAL A 85 8.76 -2.09 -24.16
N HIS A 86 9.60 -3.07 -23.91
CA HIS A 86 9.52 -4.38 -24.54
C HIS A 86 8.74 -5.34 -23.61
N GLN A 87 7.57 -5.81 -24.06
CA GLN A 87 6.62 -6.57 -23.24
C GLN A 87 7.11 -7.94 -22.75
N LYS A 88 8.17 -8.47 -23.33
CA LYS A 88 8.74 -9.79 -23.00
C LYS A 88 10.13 -9.69 -22.35
N ARG A 89 10.49 -8.53 -21.81
CA ARG A 89 11.79 -8.30 -21.17
C ARG A 89 11.62 -7.46 -19.92
N VAL A 90 12.59 -7.56 -19.04
CA VAL A 90 12.73 -6.61 -17.92
C VAL A 90 13.29 -5.30 -18.48
N ASN A 91 12.52 -4.23 -18.42
CA ASN A 91 12.94 -2.94 -18.94
C ASN A 91 13.67 -2.15 -17.84
N ILE A 92 14.69 -1.37 -18.21
CA ILE A 92 15.43 -0.52 -17.28
C ILE A 92 15.49 0.88 -17.87
N VAL A 93 14.91 1.83 -17.15
CA VAL A 93 15.06 3.27 -17.43
C VAL A 93 16.32 3.75 -16.71
N ASN A 94 17.36 4.06 -17.50
CA ASN A 94 18.57 4.69 -16.95
C ASN A 94 18.27 6.14 -16.58
N CYS A 95 17.90 6.37 -15.32
CA CYS A 95 17.59 7.71 -14.81
C CYS A 95 18.68 8.30 -13.89
N LEU A 96 19.78 7.57 -13.69
CA LEU A 96 20.92 7.99 -12.87
C LEU A 96 22.09 8.44 -13.71
N PRO A 97 22.98 9.28 -13.16
CA PRO A 97 24.25 9.65 -13.81
C PRO A 97 25.09 8.41 -14.16
N GLU A 98 25.87 8.48 -15.24
CA GLU A 98 26.70 7.35 -15.68
C GLU A 98 27.82 6.93 -14.72
N ASN A 99 28.27 7.87 -13.88
CA ASN A 99 29.38 7.69 -12.93
C ASN A 99 28.90 7.35 -11.51
N VAL A 100 27.67 6.85 -11.35
CA VAL A 100 27.20 6.40 -10.02
C VAL A 100 27.95 5.13 -9.61
N PHE A 101 28.51 5.18 -8.41
CA PHE A 101 29.17 4.05 -7.75
C PHE A 101 28.24 3.47 -6.70
N VAL A 102 28.40 2.18 -6.42
CA VAL A 102 27.72 1.47 -5.33
C VAL A 102 28.74 1.00 -4.31
N GLU A 103 28.39 1.19 -3.06
CA GLU A 103 29.14 0.73 -1.89
C GLU A 103 28.21 -0.14 -1.03
N PRO A 104 28.03 -1.45 -1.41
CA PRO A 104 27.07 -2.31 -0.73
C PRO A 104 27.27 -2.30 0.78
N GLY A 105 26.19 -2.14 1.52
CA GLY A 105 26.20 -2.10 2.97
C GLY A 105 26.50 -0.72 3.59
N GLN A 106 26.68 0.33 2.78
CA GLN A 106 27.00 1.68 3.27
C GLN A 106 25.87 2.67 2.95
N ALA A 107 25.44 3.42 3.96
CA ALA A 107 24.54 4.56 3.74
C ALA A 107 25.37 5.77 3.28
N THR A 108 25.26 6.12 1.99
CA THR A 108 26.00 7.26 1.41
C THR A 108 25.03 8.34 0.90
N PRO A 109 25.49 9.61 0.82
CA PRO A 109 24.73 10.69 0.19
C PRO A 109 24.36 10.37 -1.28
N GLU A 110 25.26 9.74 -2.00
CA GLU A 110 25.09 9.37 -3.41
C GLU A 110 23.98 8.32 -3.58
N SER A 111 23.92 7.30 -2.71
CA SER A 111 22.85 6.29 -2.74
C SER A 111 21.50 6.91 -2.42
N ALA A 112 21.44 7.87 -1.47
CA ALA A 112 20.22 8.60 -1.15
C ALA A 112 19.74 9.47 -2.32
N LYS A 113 20.62 10.23 -2.98
CA LYS A 113 20.31 11.03 -4.19
C LYS A 113 19.82 10.15 -5.32
N SER A 114 20.46 9.00 -5.51
CA SER A 114 20.06 8.02 -6.53
C SER A 114 18.67 7.47 -6.26
N ALA A 115 18.33 7.14 -5.01
CA ALA A 115 17.01 6.70 -4.61
C ALA A 115 15.94 7.77 -4.86
N MET A 116 16.23 9.04 -4.54
CA MET A 116 15.33 10.17 -4.81
C MET A 116 15.09 10.37 -6.31
N THR A 117 16.15 10.28 -7.12
CA THR A 117 16.06 10.44 -8.57
C THR A 117 15.22 9.32 -9.19
N SER A 118 15.44 8.08 -8.78
CA SER A 118 14.65 6.92 -9.18
C SER A 118 13.16 7.09 -8.86
N LEU A 119 12.85 7.50 -7.62
CA LEU A 119 11.47 7.71 -7.17
C LEU A 119 10.78 8.84 -7.96
N ARG A 120 11.44 9.99 -8.11
CA ARG A 120 10.87 11.13 -8.84
C ARG A 120 10.58 10.77 -10.29
N LYS A 121 11.51 10.07 -10.96
CA LYS A 121 11.32 9.65 -12.36
C LYS A 121 10.17 8.66 -12.51
N ALA A 122 10.06 7.69 -11.61
CA ALA A 122 8.95 6.74 -11.62
C ALA A 122 7.58 7.42 -11.38
N VAL A 123 7.52 8.39 -10.45
CA VAL A 123 6.28 9.13 -10.17
C VAL A 123 5.91 10.07 -11.34
N GLU A 124 6.89 10.70 -11.99
CA GLU A 124 6.66 11.46 -13.22
C GLU A 124 5.97 10.60 -14.29
N GLU A 125 6.50 9.41 -14.55
CA GLU A 125 5.95 8.51 -15.57
C GLU A 125 4.63 7.85 -15.14
N LEU A 126 4.41 7.65 -13.85
CA LEU A 126 3.13 7.22 -13.31
C LEU A 126 2.03 8.28 -13.52
N LYS A 127 2.34 9.55 -13.23
CA LYS A 127 1.43 10.69 -13.50
C LYS A 127 1.11 10.85 -14.99
N ALA A 128 2.10 10.59 -15.83
CA ALA A 128 1.93 10.65 -17.28
C ALA A 128 1.19 9.42 -17.85
N GLY A 129 0.89 8.40 -17.04
CA GLY A 129 0.22 7.17 -17.46
C GLY A 129 1.08 6.27 -18.36
N HIS A 130 2.41 6.37 -18.24
CA HIS A 130 3.34 5.48 -18.94
C HIS A 130 3.58 4.18 -18.18
N ILE A 131 3.38 4.19 -16.87
CA ILE A 131 3.27 3.00 -16.02
C ILE A 131 1.90 2.99 -15.34
N ASP A 132 1.39 1.82 -15.02
CA ASP A 132 0.04 1.63 -14.46
C ASP A 132 0.06 1.60 -12.94
N VAL A 133 1.11 1.03 -12.35
CA VAL A 133 1.29 0.86 -10.90
C VAL A 133 2.75 1.10 -10.50
N LEU A 134 2.98 1.40 -9.23
CA LEU A 134 4.29 1.66 -8.67
C LEU A 134 4.61 0.67 -7.54
N VAL A 135 5.76 0.01 -7.64
CA VAL A 135 6.36 -0.78 -6.55
C VAL A 135 7.64 -0.09 -6.11
N THR A 136 7.79 0.19 -4.82
CA THR A 136 8.98 0.91 -4.34
C THR A 136 9.88 0.00 -3.52
N ALA A 137 11.14 -0.14 -3.92
CA ALA A 137 12.16 -0.80 -3.11
C ALA A 137 12.54 0.05 -1.89
N PRO A 138 13.14 -0.56 -0.86
CA PRO A 138 13.45 0.12 0.40
C PRO A 138 14.41 1.30 0.25
N ILE A 139 14.21 2.34 1.04
CA ILE A 139 15.05 3.53 1.12
C ILE A 139 15.59 3.78 2.52
N ASN A 140 16.72 4.45 2.62
CA ASN A 140 17.20 4.98 3.87
C ASN A 140 16.61 6.38 4.11
N LYS A 141 15.54 6.44 4.91
CA LYS A 141 14.81 7.69 5.19
C LYS A 141 15.71 8.79 5.79
N ARG A 142 16.62 8.40 6.70
CA ARG A 142 17.53 9.34 7.34
C ARG A 142 18.53 9.94 6.34
N ALA A 143 19.13 9.11 5.50
CA ALA A 143 20.06 9.57 4.48
C ALA A 143 19.36 10.47 3.45
N MET A 144 18.15 10.10 2.99
CA MET A 144 17.38 10.94 2.07
C MET A 144 16.99 12.30 2.68
N SER A 145 16.58 12.32 3.95
CA SER A 145 16.26 13.57 4.67
C SER A 145 17.49 14.48 4.78
N SER A 146 18.68 13.93 5.05
CA SER A 146 19.94 14.69 5.10
C SER A 146 20.32 15.32 3.75
N GLU A 147 19.89 14.72 2.64
CA GLU A 147 20.12 15.20 1.27
C GLU A 147 18.95 16.06 0.72
N GLY A 148 18.10 16.58 1.61
CA GLY A 148 17.07 17.54 1.25
C GLY A 148 15.83 16.93 0.58
N PHE A 149 15.49 15.67 0.88
CA PHE A 149 14.27 15.05 0.34
C PHE A 149 12.99 15.78 0.80
N GLY A 150 13.01 16.38 1.98
CA GLY A 150 11.90 17.20 2.51
C GLY A 150 10.68 16.39 3.00
N TYR A 151 10.73 15.06 2.96
CA TYR A 151 9.65 14.16 3.39
C TYR A 151 10.21 13.08 4.30
N THR A 152 9.34 12.53 5.16
CA THR A 152 9.71 11.45 6.08
C THR A 152 9.80 10.08 5.41
N GLY A 153 9.23 9.94 4.21
CA GLY A 153 9.27 8.70 3.43
C GLY A 153 8.49 8.76 2.13
N HIS A 154 8.29 7.59 1.51
CA HIS A 154 7.54 7.45 0.27
C HIS A 154 6.08 7.93 0.40
N THR A 155 5.45 7.64 1.53
CA THR A 155 4.03 7.90 1.75
C THR A 155 3.73 9.39 1.71
N GLU A 156 4.44 10.18 2.50
CA GLU A 156 4.28 11.63 2.61
C GLU A 156 4.65 12.34 1.30
N TYR A 157 5.67 11.84 0.60
CA TYR A 157 6.01 12.31 -0.73
C TYR A 157 4.86 12.09 -1.73
N LEU A 158 4.27 10.89 -1.74
CA LEU A 158 3.17 10.57 -2.64
C LEU A 158 1.87 11.30 -2.27
N GLU A 159 1.58 11.50 -0.98
CA GLU A 159 0.46 12.36 -0.54
C GLU A 159 0.54 13.74 -1.19
N GLN A 160 1.69 14.39 -1.08
CA GLN A 160 1.87 15.71 -1.66
C GLN A 160 1.85 15.69 -3.19
N GLU A 161 2.53 14.74 -3.82
CA GLU A 161 2.60 14.63 -5.28
C GLU A 161 1.23 14.40 -5.93
N PHE A 162 0.33 13.70 -5.25
CA PHE A 162 -1.02 13.43 -5.76
C PHE A 162 -2.11 14.31 -5.13
N GLY A 163 -1.75 15.22 -4.22
CA GLY A 163 -2.66 16.19 -3.62
C GLY A 163 -3.80 15.54 -2.86
N VAL A 164 -3.52 14.47 -2.10
CA VAL A 164 -4.52 13.79 -1.27
C VAL A 164 -4.41 14.23 0.19
N ASP A 165 -5.57 14.36 0.85
CA ASP A 165 -5.64 14.87 2.22
C ASP A 165 -5.21 13.82 3.26
N GLU A 166 -5.34 12.53 2.94
CA GLU A 166 -5.00 11.45 3.84
C GLU A 166 -4.77 10.12 3.11
N VAL A 167 -3.80 9.38 3.61
CA VAL A 167 -3.53 7.99 3.26
C VAL A 167 -3.52 7.11 4.51
N ALA A 168 -3.63 5.79 4.30
CA ALA A 168 -3.40 4.81 5.34
C ALA A 168 -2.38 3.77 4.87
N MET A 169 -1.42 3.49 5.72
CA MET A 169 -0.57 2.32 5.58
C MET A 169 -1.39 1.09 5.99
N ILE A 170 -1.52 0.14 5.09
CA ILE A 170 -2.12 -1.16 5.36
C ILE A 170 -1.07 -2.23 5.08
N MET A 171 -0.73 -2.99 6.10
CA MET A 171 0.10 -4.19 5.94
C MET A 171 -0.78 -5.32 5.44
N VAL A 172 -0.35 -6.00 4.39
CA VAL A 172 -1.18 -6.97 3.66
C VAL A 172 -0.43 -8.28 3.46
N CYS A 173 -1.08 -9.38 3.80
CA CYS A 173 -0.76 -10.72 3.32
C CYS A 173 -2.08 -11.47 3.05
N ASP A 174 -2.02 -12.68 2.54
CA ASP A 174 -3.23 -13.48 2.22
C ASP A 174 -4.16 -13.66 3.41
N ARG A 175 -3.60 -13.81 4.61
CA ARG A 175 -4.34 -14.14 5.84
C ARG A 175 -4.78 -12.94 6.66
N LEU A 176 -4.13 -11.78 6.48
CA LEU A 176 -4.31 -10.66 7.38
C LEU A 176 -4.04 -9.31 6.69
N LYS A 177 -4.91 -8.34 6.95
CA LYS A 177 -4.69 -6.93 6.59
C LYS A 177 -4.76 -6.10 7.86
N VAL A 178 -3.73 -5.29 8.10
CA VAL A 178 -3.62 -4.48 9.34
C VAL A 178 -3.39 -3.02 8.98
N GLY A 179 -4.31 -2.16 9.41
CA GLY A 179 -4.13 -0.72 9.44
C GLY A 179 -3.81 -0.23 10.85
N VAL A 180 -3.22 0.95 10.96
CA VAL A 180 -2.91 1.59 12.25
C VAL A 180 -3.49 2.99 12.32
N VAL A 181 -3.99 3.39 13.49
CA VAL A 181 -4.47 4.76 13.74
C VAL A 181 -3.29 5.71 13.86
N THR A 182 -2.26 5.32 14.61
CA THR A 182 -1.00 6.03 14.76
C THR A 182 0.16 5.19 14.26
N GLY A 183 1.02 5.79 13.43
CA GLY A 183 2.19 5.12 12.85
C GLY A 183 3.49 5.45 13.61
N HIS A 184 4.40 6.17 12.96
CA HIS A 184 5.75 6.45 13.46
C HIS A 184 5.79 7.61 14.46
N ILE A 185 5.17 7.46 15.61
CA ILE A 185 5.21 8.40 16.73
C ILE A 185 5.75 7.71 17.98
N SER A 186 6.22 8.49 18.96
CA SER A 186 6.65 7.93 20.25
C SER A 186 5.47 7.28 20.97
N LEU A 187 5.70 6.13 21.61
CA LEU A 187 4.65 5.41 22.35
C LEU A 187 3.96 6.27 23.41
N LYS A 188 4.71 7.15 24.09
CA LYS A 188 4.18 8.09 25.10
C LYS A 188 3.16 9.08 24.52
N ASP A 189 3.24 9.36 23.22
CA ASP A 189 2.37 10.34 22.54
C ASP A 189 1.12 9.66 21.94
N VAL A 190 1.08 8.32 21.88
CA VAL A 190 -0.02 7.56 21.30
C VAL A 190 -1.37 7.88 21.94
N PRO A 191 -1.56 7.85 23.27
CA PRO A 191 -2.87 8.10 23.86
C PRO A 191 -3.44 9.47 23.48
N SER A 192 -2.60 10.52 23.45
CA SER A 192 -3.02 11.88 23.10
C SER A 192 -3.40 12.00 21.59
N GLN A 193 -2.97 11.08 20.76
CA GLN A 193 -3.23 11.07 19.33
C GLN A 193 -4.41 10.17 18.93
N ILE A 194 -4.93 9.36 19.84
CA ILE A 194 -6.13 8.56 19.61
C ILE A 194 -7.36 9.42 19.85
N THR A 195 -8.12 9.64 18.79
CA THR A 195 -9.39 10.39 18.84
C THR A 195 -10.47 9.65 18.06
N THR A 196 -11.73 9.84 18.45
CA THR A 196 -12.90 9.28 17.74
C THR A 196 -12.87 9.64 16.26
N GLU A 197 -12.52 10.89 15.92
CA GLU A 197 -12.45 11.36 14.55
C GLU A 197 -11.36 10.64 13.74
N LYS A 198 -10.15 10.50 14.30
CA LYS A 198 -9.04 9.76 13.61
C LYS A 198 -9.40 8.31 13.36
N ILE A 199 -9.96 7.62 14.37
CA ILE A 199 -10.38 6.23 14.21
C ILE A 199 -11.42 6.11 13.10
N LEU A 200 -12.47 6.96 13.14
CA LEU A 200 -13.53 6.96 12.15
C LEU A 200 -13.00 7.24 10.73
N LYS A 201 -12.09 8.20 10.62
CA LYS A 201 -11.44 8.55 9.36
C LYS A 201 -10.64 7.36 8.78
N LYS A 202 -9.88 6.64 9.62
CA LYS A 202 -9.18 5.43 9.21
C LYS A 202 -10.14 4.30 8.82
N LEU A 203 -11.23 4.12 9.55
CA LEU A 203 -12.25 3.11 9.22
C LEU A 203 -12.92 3.40 7.86
N ARG A 204 -13.26 4.65 7.57
CA ARG A 204 -13.81 5.06 6.27
C ARG A 204 -12.83 4.75 5.13
N LEU A 205 -11.56 5.11 5.31
CA LEU A 205 -10.52 4.87 4.32
C LEU A 205 -10.27 3.37 4.10
N MET A 206 -10.18 2.59 5.19
CA MET A 206 -10.03 1.14 5.12
C MET A 206 -11.23 0.48 4.43
N ARG A 207 -12.47 0.89 4.74
CA ARG A 207 -13.65 0.36 4.07
C ARG A 207 -13.58 0.55 2.56
N VAL A 208 -13.31 1.79 2.12
CA VAL A 208 -13.20 2.11 0.68
C VAL A 208 -12.12 1.26 0.02
N SER A 209 -10.96 1.14 0.68
CA SER A 209 -9.85 0.35 0.16
C SER A 209 -10.20 -1.15 0.11
N LEU A 210 -10.79 -1.71 1.17
CA LEU A 210 -11.19 -3.11 1.18
C LEU A 210 -12.21 -3.44 0.07
N GLN A 211 -13.11 -2.53 -0.22
CA GLN A 211 -14.08 -2.70 -1.30
C GLN A 211 -13.45 -2.54 -2.69
N ARG A 212 -12.74 -1.46 -2.92
CA ARG A 212 -12.24 -1.08 -4.24
C ARG A 212 -10.94 -1.79 -4.60
N ASP A 213 -10.00 -1.86 -3.63
CA ASP A 213 -8.64 -2.35 -3.88
C ASP A 213 -8.52 -3.87 -3.66
N PHE A 214 -9.33 -4.41 -2.73
CA PHE A 214 -9.31 -5.85 -2.40
C PHE A 214 -10.57 -6.61 -2.83
N GLY A 215 -11.55 -5.95 -3.44
CA GLY A 215 -12.75 -6.57 -4.01
C GLY A 215 -13.69 -7.20 -2.98
N ILE A 216 -13.70 -6.70 -1.73
CA ILE A 216 -14.53 -7.23 -0.64
C ILE A 216 -15.79 -6.37 -0.52
N ASP A 217 -16.94 -6.86 -0.94
CA ASP A 217 -18.18 -6.06 -1.01
C ASP A 217 -18.65 -5.53 0.34
N ALA A 218 -18.58 -6.36 1.38
CA ALA A 218 -19.08 -6.06 2.73
C ALA A 218 -17.99 -6.33 3.80
N PRO A 219 -16.92 -5.50 3.83
CA PRO A 219 -15.75 -5.78 4.65
C PRO A 219 -16.04 -5.62 6.14
N LYS A 220 -15.61 -6.62 6.94
CA LYS A 220 -15.65 -6.63 8.39
C LYS A 220 -14.31 -6.18 8.94
N ILE A 221 -14.30 -5.11 9.72
CA ILE A 221 -13.09 -4.53 10.30
C ILE A 221 -13.11 -4.73 11.81
N ALA A 222 -12.13 -5.46 12.35
CA ALA A 222 -11.90 -5.52 13.79
C ALA A 222 -11.16 -4.29 14.27
N VAL A 223 -11.60 -3.67 15.35
CA VAL A 223 -10.94 -2.54 16.00
C VAL A 223 -10.36 -3.01 17.32
N LEU A 224 -9.06 -2.81 17.52
CA LEU A 224 -8.41 -3.18 18.78
C LEU A 224 -8.60 -2.10 19.83
N GLY A 225 -8.57 -2.49 21.12
CA GLY A 225 -8.44 -1.55 22.22
C GLY A 225 -7.04 -0.94 22.28
N LEU A 226 -6.88 0.14 23.04
CA LEU A 226 -5.58 0.76 23.31
C LEU A 226 -4.90 0.07 24.52
N ASN A 227 -5.68 -0.15 25.57
CA ASN A 227 -5.20 -0.61 26.87
C ASN A 227 -5.32 -2.15 27.01
N PRO A 228 -4.53 -2.76 27.91
CA PRO A 228 -4.71 -4.15 28.28
C PRO A 228 -6.17 -4.43 28.72
N HIS A 229 -6.69 -5.58 28.31
CA HIS A 229 -8.07 -6.00 28.60
C HIS A 229 -9.15 -4.97 28.23
N CYS A 230 -8.88 -4.16 27.20
CA CYS A 230 -9.75 -3.06 26.77
C CYS A 230 -10.11 -2.09 27.93
N GLY A 231 -9.12 -1.75 28.77
CA GLY A 231 -9.27 -0.82 29.87
C GLY A 231 -9.94 -1.39 31.13
N ASP A 232 -10.36 -2.67 31.12
CA ASP A 232 -11.01 -3.36 32.23
C ASP A 232 -12.08 -2.51 32.93
N GLY A 233 -13.05 -2.03 32.15
CA GLY A 233 -14.14 -1.19 32.67
C GLY A 233 -13.71 0.21 33.11
N GLY A 234 -12.52 0.67 32.75
CA GLY A 234 -11.95 1.96 33.13
C GLY A 234 -10.87 1.87 34.23
N LEU A 235 -10.56 0.66 34.73
CA LEU A 235 -9.52 0.47 35.72
C LEU A 235 -8.10 0.69 35.17
N LEU A 236 -7.90 0.36 33.89
CA LEU A 236 -6.60 0.44 33.21
C LEU A 236 -6.56 1.52 32.11
N GLY A 237 -7.51 2.44 32.14
CA GLY A 237 -7.71 3.49 31.15
C GLY A 237 -9.14 3.50 30.63
N ASP A 238 -9.62 4.63 30.16
CA ASP A 238 -11.02 4.83 29.73
C ASP A 238 -11.14 5.14 28.23
N GLU A 239 -10.04 5.12 27.48
CA GLU A 239 -10.00 5.44 26.05
C GLU A 239 -10.93 4.53 25.24
N GLU A 240 -11.09 3.27 25.64
CA GLU A 240 -12.02 2.35 25.00
C GLU A 240 -13.47 2.82 25.12
N GLN A 241 -13.86 3.31 26.28
CA GLN A 241 -15.23 3.76 26.56
C GLN A 241 -15.49 5.17 26.01
N GLN A 242 -14.52 6.07 26.16
CA GLN A 242 -14.67 7.49 25.81
C GLN A 242 -14.38 7.80 24.34
N ILE A 243 -13.55 6.99 23.69
CA ILE A 243 -13.03 7.29 22.35
C ILE A 243 -13.31 6.15 21.36
N ILE A 244 -12.85 4.93 21.64
CA ILE A 244 -12.84 3.85 20.64
C ILE A 244 -14.25 3.32 20.40
N LEU A 245 -15.00 3.00 21.45
CA LEU A 245 -16.38 2.53 21.34
C LEU A 245 -17.31 3.54 20.66
N PRO A 246 -17.27 4.86 20.98
CA PRO A 246 -17.97 5.89 20.21
C PRO A 246 -17.60 5.90 18.72
N ALA A 247 -16.31 5.73 18.37
CA ALA A 247 -15.87 5.66 16.97
C ALA A 247 -16.44 4.43 16.24
N VAL A 248 -16.45 3.27 16.89
CA VAL A 248 -17.04 2.04 16.34
C VAL A 248 -18.55 2.20 16.13
N LYS A 249 -19.26 2.80 17.09
CA LYS A 249 -20.70 3.09 16.94
C LYS A 249 -20.98 4.04 15.79
N ALA A 250 -20.26 5.16 15.69
CA ALA A 250 -20.40 6.11 14.60
C ALA A 250 -20.09 5.46 13.23
N ALA A 251 -19.08 4.60 13.16
CA ALA A 251 -18.77 3.85 11.94
C ALA A 251 -19.93 2.93 11.52
N ASN A 252 -20.56 2.23 12.46
CA ASN A 252 -21.72 1.38 12.19
C ASN A 252 -22.94 2.17 11.74
N GLU A 253 -23.18 3.37 12.30
CA GLU A 253 -24.24 4.30 11.84
C GLU A 253 -24.00 4.76 10.39
N GLU A 254 -22.73 4.85 9.95
CA GLU A 254 -22.36 5.12 8.56
C GLU A 254 -22.38 3.85 7.66
N GLY A 255 -22.80 2.71 8.20
CA GLY A 255 -22.84 1.43 7.48
C GLY A 255 -21.47 0.80 7.26
N ILE A 256 -20.47 1.12 8.09
CA ILE A 256 -19.17 0.45 8.13
C ILE A 256 -19.26 -0.68 9.15
N MET A 257 -19.04 -1.92 8.74
CA MET A 257 -19.05 -3.07 9.65
C MET A 257 -17.77 -3.11 10.49
N ALA A 258 -17.73 -2.27 11.52
CA ALA A 258 -16.66 -2.18 12.50
C ALA A 258 -17.09 -2.90 13.80
N PHE A 259 -16.19 -3.70 14.36
CA PHE A 259 -16.45 -4.53 15.55
C PHE A 259 -15.33 -4.33 16.56
N GLY A 260 -15.68 -4.23 17.85
CA GLY A 260 -14.70 -4.03 18.91
C GLY A 260 -15.19 -3.01 19.96
N PRO A 261 -14.29 -2.51 20.81
CA PRO A 261 -12.85 -2.82 20.85
C PRO A 261 -12.54 -4.25 21.34
N TYR A 262 -11.49 -4.84 20.78
CA TYR A 262 -10.99 -6.16 21.19
C TYR A 262 -9.65 -6.03 21.91
N SER A 263 -9.45 -6.84 22.97
CA SER A 263 -8.15 -6.98 23.62
C SER A 263 -7.16 -7.64 22.66
N SER A 264 -6.04 -6.97 22.40
CA SER A 264 -5.10 -7.33 21.34
C SER A 264 -4.49 -8.71 21.52
N ASP A 265 -4.07 -9.04 22.76
CA ASP A 265 -3.45 -10.32 23.11
C ASP A 265 -4.40 -11.51 22.86
N GLY A 266 -5.61 -11.44 23.40
CA GLY A 266 -6.63 -12.46 23.19
C GLY A 266 -7.10 -12.54 21.74
N PHE A 267 -7.22 -11.41 21.06
CA PHE A 267 -7.65 -11.36 19.66
C PHE A 267 -6.68 -12.10 18.72
N PHE A 268 -5.39 -11.82 18.83
CA PHE A 268 -4.38 -12.51 18.01
C PHE A 268 -4.08 -13.91 18.52
N GLY A 269 -4.00 -14.10 19.85
CA GLY A 269 -3.70 -15.39 20.46
C GLY A 269 -4.72 -16.49 20.14
N LEU A 270 -5.99 -16.13 20.03
CA LEU A 270 -7.08 -17.03 19.64
C LEU A 270 -7.29 -17.15 18.11
N GLY A 271 -6.50 -16.46 17.30
CA GLY A 271 -6.66 -16.47 15.86
C GLY A 271 -7.94 -15.78 15.36
N ASN A 272 -8.57 -14.92 16.17
CA ASN A 272 -9.83 -14.24 15.83
C ASN A 272 -9.71 -13.34 14.59
N TYR A 273 -8.52 -12.91 14.22
CA TYR A 273 -8.27 -12.13 13.00
C TYR A 273 -8.78 -12.83 11.74
N SER A 274 -8.82 -14.16 11.71
CA SER A 274 -9.31 -14.94 10.57
C SER A 274 -10.82 -14.78 10.29
N ARG A 275 -11.56 -14.16 11.22
CA ARG A 275 -13.01 -13.90 11.10
C ARG A 275 -13.32 -12.53 10.52
N PHE A 276 -12.28 -11.72 10.25
CA PHE A 276 -12.36 -10.35 9.79
C PHE A 276 -11.54 -10.16 8.50
N ASP A 277 -11.93 -9.19 7.71
CA ASP A 277 -11.23 -8.85 6.47
C ASP A 277 -10.05 -7.92 6.70
N ALA A 278 -10.09 -7.15 7.80
CA ALA A 278 -8.99 -6.31 8.25
C ALA A 278 -9.05 -6.03 9.75
N VAL A 279 -7.92 -5.59 10.30
CA VAL A 279 -7.75 -5.18 11.70
C VAL A 279 -7.26 -3.74 11.72
N LEU A 280 -7.90 -2.88 12.53
CA LEU A 280 -7.42 -1.55 12.84
C LEU A 280 -6.81 -1.55 14.25
N ALA A 281 -5.50 -1.42 14.32
CA ALA A 281 -4.75 -1.29 15.57
C ALA A 281 -4.59 0.18 15.96
N MET A 282 -4.48 0.47 17.24
CA MET A 282 -4.34 1.84 17.75
C MET A 282 -2.94 2.41 17.50
N TYR A 283 -1.90 1.57 17.52
CA TYR A 283 -0.53 2.01 17.32
C TYR A 283 0.30 0.96 16.56
N HIS A 284 1.44 1.39 16.08
CA HIS A 284 2.32 0.65 15.18
C HIS A 284 2.60 -0.78 15.65
N ASP A 285 3.23 -0.97 16.80
CA ASP A 285 3.69 -2.30 17.24
C ASP A 285 2.54 -3.22 17.65
N GLN A 286 1.39 -2.67 18.08
CA GLN A 286 0.20 -3.45 18.37
C GLN A 286 -0.30 -4.23 17.14
N GLY A 287 -0.21 -3.61 15.96
CA GLY A 287 -0.63 -4.22 14.71
C GLY A 287 0.49 -4.96 14.00
N LEU A 288 1.68 -4.34 13.91
CA LEU A 288 2.76 -4.86 13.07
C LEU A 288 3.56 -5.99 13.70
N THR A 289 3.67 -6.06 15.03
CA THR A 289 4.33 -7.20 15.70
C THR A 289 3.64 -8.52 15.38
N PRO A 290 2.32 -8.67 15.61
CA PRO A 290 1.64 -9.91 15.23
C PRO A 290 1.58 -10.12 13.72
N PHE A 291 1.45 -9.04 12.92
CA PHE A 291 1.51 -9.17 11.47
C PHE A 291 2.83 -9.78 11.01
N LYS A 292 3.96 -9.23 11.46
CA LYS A 292 5.29 -9.75 11.10
C LYS A 292 5.57 -11.15 11.62
N ALA A 293 5.01 -11.52 12.78
CA ALA A 293 5.11 -12.90 13.27
C ALA A 293 4.39 -13.91 12.36
N LEU A 294 3.35 -13.48 11.66
CA LEU A 294 2.53 -14.32 10.77
C LEU A 294 2.95 -14.26 9.29
N ALA A 295 3.55 -13.16 8.85
CA ALA A 295 3.74 -12.81 7.43
C ALA A 295 5.09 -12.14 7.16
N PHE A 296 6.15 -12.52 7.88
CA PHE A 296 7.48 -11.89 7.73
C PHE A 296 8.04 -12.00 6.31
N GLU A 297 7.74 -13.10 5.65
CA GLU A 297 8.34 -13.45 4.36
C GLU A 297 7.59 -12.87 3.15
N ASP A 298 6.27 -12.67 3.27
CA ASP A 298 5.38 -12.30 2.17
C ASP A 298 4.57 -11.02 2.43
N GLY A 299 4.84 -10.35 3.54
CA GLY A 299 4.19 -9.10 3.91
C GLY A 299 4.41 -7.98 2.89
N VAL A 300 3.35 -7.26 2.58
CA VAL A 300 3.33 -6.12 1.66
C VAL A 300 2.86 -4.88 2.40
N ASN A 301 3.56 -3.78 2.23
CA ASN A 301 3.09 -2.46 2.65
C ASN A 301 2.33 -1.81 1.50
N TYR A 302 1.04 -1.63 1.66
CA TYR A 302 0.16 -0.96 0.72
C TYR A 302 -0.21 0.44 1.22
N THR A 303 -0.21 1.43 0.32
CA THR A 303 -0.64 2.81 0.64
C THR A 303 -2.07 3.03 0.10
N ALA A 304 -3.05 2.90 0.98
CA ALA A 304 -4.45 3.17 0.66
C ALA A 304 -4.74 4.68 0.61
N GLY A 305 -5.72 5.08 -0.18
CA GLY A 305 -6.14 6.49 -0.32
C GLY A 305 -5.48 7.25 -1.48
N LEU A 306 -4.42 6.72 -2.09
CA LEU A 306 -3.85 7.30 -3.30
C LEU A 306 -4.73 7.03 -4.52
N PRO A 307 -4.82 7.97 -5.48
CA PRO A 307 -5.50 7.76 -6.76
C PRO A 307 -4.79 6.72 -7.64
N VAL A 308 -3.54 6.42 -7.35
CA VAL A 308 -2.68 5.44 -8.01
C VAL A 308 -2.44 4.25 -7.08
N VAL A 309 -1.99 3.12 -7.64
CA VAL A 309 -1.60 1.96 -6.85
C VAL A 309 -0.12 2.05 -6.51
N ARG A 310 0.18 2.01 -5.21
CA ARG A 310 1.56 1.89 -4.72
C ARG A 310 1.67 0.81 -3.66
N THR A 311 2.60 -0.11 -3.88
CA THR A 311 2.99 -1.15 -2.93
C THR A 311 4.49 -1.11 -2.64
N SER A 312 4.92 -1.75 -1.58
CA SER A 312 6.33 -2.00 -1.30
C SER A 312 6.50 -3.26 -0.46
N PRO A 313 7.68 -3.91 -0.50
CA PRO A 313 7.99 -4.97 0.44
C PRO A 313 8.03 -4.45 1.89
N ASP A 314 7.79 -5.36 2.84
CA ASP A 314 7.79 -5.07 4.29
C ASP A 314 9.17 -5.29 4.93
N HIS A 315 10.23 -4.84 4.29
CA HIS A 315 11.58 -4.86 4.85
C HIS A 315 12.31 -3.55 4.56
N GLY A 316 13.38 -3.28 5.31
CA GLY A 316 14.23 -2.12 5.13
C GLY A 316 15.35 -2.35 4.11
N THR A 317 16.32 -1.46 4.10
CA THR A 317 17.51 -1.52 3.23
C THR A 317 18.45 -2.67 3.54
N ALA A 318 18.41 -3.21 4.75
CA ALA A 318 19.18 -4.39 5.22
C ALA A 318 20.64 -4.38 4.73
N TYR A 319 21.37 -3.31 5.06
CA TYR A 319 22.73 -3.07 4.58
C TYR A 319 23.70 -4.21 4.91
N GLU A 320 23.48 -4.89 6.03
CA GLU A 320 24.29 -6.04 6.47
C GLU A 320 24.21 -7.24 5.51
N MET A 321 23.16 -7.31 4.69
CA MET A 321 22.95 -8.38 3.72
C MET A 321 23.30 -7.97 2.28
N ALA A 322 23.48 -6.66 2.04
CA ALA A 322 23.67 -6.14 0.69
C ALA A 322 24.90 -6.72 -0.03
N GLY A 323 24.70 -7.21 -1.25
CA GLY A 323 25.76 -7.79 -2.07
C GLY A 323 26.27 -9.17 -1.61
N ARG A 324 25.52 -9.85 -0.73
CA ARG A 324 25.90 -11.17 -0.20
C ARG A 324 25.04 -12.32 -0.70
N ASP A 325 24.08 -12.05 -1.57
CA ASP A 325 23.12 -13.04 -2.08
C ASP A 325 22.23 -13.70 -0.98
N LEU A 326 21.98 -12.95 0.11
CA LEU A 326 21.22 -13.44 1.26
C LEU A 326 19.79 -12.91 1.32
N ALA A 327 19.45 -11.89 0.53
CA ALA A 327 18.15 -11.25 0.60
C ALA A 327 17.03 -12.14 0.00
N ASP A 328 15.91 -12.24 0.72
CA ASP A 328 14.74 -12.99 0.30
C ASP A 328 13.83 -12.14 -0.62
N PRO A 329 13.51 -12.59 -1.84
CA PRO A 329 12.69 -11.84 -2.77
C PRO A 329 11.18 -11.98 -2.54
N ARG A 330 10.70 -12.83 -1.62
CA ARG A 330 9.27 -13.17 -1.49
C ARG A 330 8.41 -11.94 -1.25
N SER A 331 8.78 -11.08 -0.33
CA SER A 331 8.03 -9.84 -0.06
C SER A 331 8.01 -8.90 -1.28
N MET A 332 9.09 -8.80 -2.06
CA MET A 332 9.12 -8.02 -3.31
C MET A 332 8.21 -8.65 -4.38
N LYS A 333 8.23 -9.98 -4.54
CA LYS A 333 7.29 -10.69 -5.44
C LYS A 333 5.85 -10.43 -5.05
N SER A 334 5.53 -10.56 -3.75
CA SER A 334 4.20 -10.29 -3.21
C SER A 334 3.77 -8.83 -3.44
N ALA A 335 4.69 -7.87 -3.31
CA ALA A 335 4.40 -6.47 -3.59
C ALA A 335 4.06 -6.23 -5.07
N ILE A 336 4.73 -6.90 -6.00
CA ILE A 336 4.44 -6.81 -7.44
C ILE A 336 3.06 -7.42 -7.73
N TYR A 337 2.77 -8.63 -7.24
CA TYR A 337 1.47 -9.27 -7.44
C TYR A 337 0.33 -8.47 -6.81
N ALA A 338 0.51 -8.00 -5.57
CA ALA A 338 -0.49 -7.15 -4.91
C ALA A 338 -0.79 -5.88 -5.71
N ALA A 339 0.23 -5.24 -6.31
CA ALA A 339 0.00 -4.07 -7.16
C ALA A 339 -0.86 -4.39 -8.39
N ILE A 340 -0.62 -5.54 -9.02
CA ILE A 340 -1.39 -6.01 -10.18
C ILE A 340 -2.84 -6.31 -9.77
N ASP A 341 -3.04 -7.05 -8.69
CA ASP A 341 -4.36 -7.45 -8.21
C ASP A 341 -5.19 -6.24 -7.78
N ILE A 342 -4.58 -5.30 -7.04
CA ILE A 342 -5.23 -4.06 -6.62
C ILE A 342 -5.64 -3.22 -7.84
N TYR A 343 -4.79 -3.10 -8.84
CA TYR A 343 -5.15 -2.39 -10.07
C TYR A 343 -6.34 -3.03 -10.78
N ASN A 344 -6.32 -4.34 -10.96
CA ASN A 344 -7.41 -5.08 -11.59
C ASN A 344 -8.72 -4.97 -10.80
N ASN A 345 -8.66 -5.04 -9.48
CA ASN A 345 -9.83 -4.86 -8.61
C ASN A 345 -10.39 -3.44 -8.74
N ARG A 346 -9.54 -2.40 -8.80
CA ARG A 346 -9.98 -1.01 -9.02
C ARG A 346 -10.72 -0.86 -10.35
N VAL A 347 -10.14 -1.39 -11.43
CA VAL A 347 -10.79 -1.36 -12.75
C VAL A 347 -12.16 -2.02 -12.69
N ARG A 348 -12.22 -3.24 -12.16
CA ARG A 348 -13.47 -3.98 -12.01
C ARG A 348 -14.49 -3.23 -11.13
N TYR A 349 -14.06 -2.68 -10.01
CA TYR A 349 -14.94 -1.91 -9.12
C TYR A 349 -15.49 -0.67 -9.83
N ASP A 350 -14.64 0.10 -10.52
CA ASP A 350 -15.03 1.32 -11.22
C ASP A 350 -16.00 1.00 -12.39
N GLU A 351 -15.81 -0.11 -13.11
CA GLU A 351 -16.74 -0.62 -14.13
C GLU A 351 -18.10 -1.01 -13.54
N LEU A 352 -18.12 -1.73 -12.41
CA LEU A 352 -19.34 -2.12 -11.71
C LEU A 352 -20.12 -0.90 -11.22
N ILE A 353 -19.44 0.12 -10.70
CA ILE A 353 -20.10 1.37 -10.27
C ILE A 353 -20.64 2.15 -11.46
N ALA A 354 -19.90 2.23 -12.56
CA ALA A 354 -20.34 2.90 -13.79
C ALA A 354 -21.54 2.19 -14.45
N GLY A 355 -21.63 0.85 -14.36
CA GLY A 355 -22.72 0.03 -14.87
C GLY A 355 -23.95 -0.04 -13.95
N ARG A 356 -23.91 0.53 -12.75
CA ARG A 356 -25.08 0.55 -11.85
C ARG A 356 -26.23 1.32 -12.48
N MET A 357 -27.30 0.61 -12.84
CA MET A 357 -28.57 1.23 -13.22
C MET A 357 -29.12 2.04 -12.03
N THR A 358 -29.35 3.32 -12.24
CA THR A 358 -30.11 4.14 -11.29
C THR A 358 -31.58 3.72 -11.41
N ILE A 359 -32.05 2.80 -10.58
CA ILE A 359 -33.48 2.52 -10.48
C ILE A 359 -34.10 3.76 -9.84
N LYS A 360 -34.73 4.60 -10.65
CA LYS A 360 -35.67 5.61 -10.14
C LYS A 360 -36.85 4.81 -9.61
N LEU A 361 -36.96 4.71 -8.29
CA LEU A 361 -38.21 4.26 -7.68
C LEU A 361 -39.30 5.23 -8.15
N PRO A 362 -40.44 4.76 -8.68
CA PRO A 362 -41.52 5.64 -9.00
C PRO A 362 -41.97 6.36 -7.73
N ASP A 363 -42.16 7.68 -7.83
CA ASP A 363 -42.70 8.51 -6.74
C ASP A 363 -44.07 7.91 -6.40
N THR A 364 -44.12 7.04 -5.39
CA THR A 364 -45.36 6.58 -4.79
C THR A 364 -45.84 7.68 -3.86
N GLU A 365 -46.53 8.68 -4.41
CA GLU A 365 -47.44 9.49 -3.61
C GLU A 365 -48.46 8.52 -3.00
N ILE A 366 -48.27 8.13 -1.77
CA ILE A 366 -49.28 7.50 -0.93
C ILE A 366 -50.28 8.58 -0.60
N LYS A 367 -51.33 8.73 -1.46
CA LYS A 367 -52.48 9.53 -1.10
C LYS A 367 -53.16 8.86 0.10
N PRO A 368 -53.31 9.54 1.23
CA PRO A 368 -54.05 8.98 2.35
C PRO A 368 -55.49 8.67 1.89
N LYS A 369 -55.90 7.43 1.94
CA LYS A 369 -57.31 7.02 1.72
C LYS A 369 -58.13 7.65 2.83
N GLY A 370 -58.97 8.63 2.47
CA GLY A 370 -59.93 9.25 3.36
C GLY A 370 -60.82 8.21 4.01
N GLY A 371 -60.66 8.02 5.31
CA GLY A 371 -61.60 7.24 6.11
C GLY A 371 -62.91 7.98 6.20
N ARG A 372 -64.03 7.36 5.77
CA ARG A 372 -65.38 7.81 6.08
C ARG A 372 -65.60 7.65 7.59
N ILE A 373 -65.88 8.78 8.25
CA ILE A 373 -66.49 8.77 9.59
C ILE A 373 -67.94 8.28 9.40
N ILE A 374 -68.24 7.18 10.05
CA ILE A 374 -69.64 6.72 10.19
C ILE A 374 -70.13 7.29 11.51
N GLU A 375 -71.19 8.10 11.43
CA GLU A 375 -71.94 8.58 12.58
C GLU A 375 -72.69 7.41 13.27
#